data_9aefd8c41e97f3e93b1ea7fa19b4ddf7
#
_entry.id   9aefd8c41e97f3e93b1ea7fa19b4ddf7
#
_cell.length_a   1.000
_cell.length_b   1.000
_cell.length_c   1.000
_cell.angle_alpha   90.00
_cell.angle_beta   90.00
_cell.angle_gamma   90.00
#
_symmetry.space_group_name_H-M   'P 1'
#
loop_
_entity.id
_entity.type
_entity.pdbx_description
1 polymer ?
#
loop_
_entity_poly.entity_id
_entity_poly.type
_entity_poly.pdbx_seq_one_letter_code
_entity_poly.pdbx_strand_id
1 'polypeptide(L)'
;SASGIVLRGTDKEKTILLKKGVDRGALIYMEGVDDLNVQDTLKVLSHYVPVNARTLEVASGVSLKKGDRVMVARPSGKEWIASLGCDIFGGGISALGWKEGDMDLTWDRTVSEVNGNQVTLDAPLTVALDANYGTSSLLTYQWNGRIHDCGVENMTLISDYDKRYSKDEDHCWTGISIEDAENCWVRLVNFKHFAGSAVIVQRTGSKITVEDCISKEPVSEIGGMRRCTFHTLGQQTLFQRCYSEQGIHDFAAGYCAAGPNAFVQCDS
;
A
#
# COMPACT_ATOMS: atom_id res chain seq x y z
N SER A 1 -7.75 5.46 -17.69
CA SER A 1 -8.23 5.18 -16.32
C SER A 1 -9.49 5.98 -16.05
N ALA A 2 -10.44 5.44 -15.34
CA ALA A 2 -11.67 6.13 -14.96
C ALA A 2 -12.02 5.79 -13.51
N SER A 3 -12.50 6.79 -12.77
CA SER A 3 -12.99 6.65 -11.40
C SER A 3 -14.47 6.26 -11.36
N GLY A 4 -14.95 5.77 -10.21
CA GLY A 4 -16.35 5.40 -10.01
C GLY A 4 -16.77 4.10 -10.70
N ILE A 5 -15.83 3.22 -11.04
CA ILE A 5 -16.12 1.97 -11.73
C ILE A 5 -16.18 0.82 -10.72
N VAL A 6 -17.26 0.03 -10.78
CA VAL A 6 -17.41 -1.18 -9.99
C VAL A 6 -17.56 -2.40 -10.89
N LEU A 7 -16.61 -3.34 -10.78
CA LEU A 7 -16.71 -4.67 -11.38
C LEU A 7 -17.43 -5.59 -10.39
N ARG A 8 -18.66 -5.97 -10.71
CA ARG A 8 -19.50 -6.75 -9.81
C ARG A 8 -20.01 -8.03 -10.46
N GLY A 9 -19.74 -9.16 -9.81
CA GLY A 9 -20.42 -10.42 -10.13
C GLY A 9 -21.83 -10.48 -9.54
N THR A 10 -22.63 -11.37 -10.06
CA THR A 10 -23.98 -11.64 -9.48
C THR A 10 -23.89 -12.41 -8.17
N ASP A 11 -22.89 -13.27 -8.03
CA ASP A 11 -22.67 -14.12 -6.87
C ASP A 11 -21.24 -14.68 -6.95
N LYS A 12 -20.54 -14.77 -5.81
CA LYS A 12 -19.16 -15.26 -5.77
C LYS A 12 -19.00 -16.71 -6.18
N GLU A 13 -20.05 -17.53 -6.09
CA GLU A 13 -20.02 -18.94 -6.51
C GLU A 13 -20.38 -19.10 -8.01
N LYS A 14 -21.00 -18.09 -8.64
CA LYS A 14 -21.47 -18.16 -10.02
C LYS A 14 -20.67 -17.34 -11.01
N THR A 15 -20.10 -16.22 -10.54
CA THR A 15 -19.26 -15.37 -11.39
C THR A 15 -17.79 -15.72 -11.16
N ILE A 16 -17.19 -16.36 -12.15
CA ILE A 16 -15.80 -16.84 -12.08
C ILE A 16 -14.99 -16.17 -13.19
N LEU A 17 -13.91 -15.50 -12.83
CA LEU A 17 -12.89 -15.04 -13.77
C LEU A 17 -11.68 -15.96 -13.68
N LEU A 18 -11.32 -16.59 -14.77
CA LEU A 18 -10.18 -17.51 -14.87
C LEU A 18 -9.10 -16.88 -15.75
N LYS A 19 -7.91 -16.62 -15.19
CA LYS A 19 -6.74 -16.22 -15.97
C LYS A 19 -5.96 -17.46 -16.39
N LYS A 20 -5.78 -17.60 -17.70
CA LYS A 20 -5.00 -18.69 -18.33
C LYS A 20 -3.69 -18.15 -18.89
N GLY A 21 -2.73 -19.07 -19.05
CA GLY A 21 -1.43 -18.77 -19.65
C GLY A 21 -0.36 -18.49 -18.62
N VAL A 22 0.83 -18.15 -19.11
CA VAL A 22 2.07 -18.07 -18.33
C VAL A 22 2.41 -16.65 -17.85
N ASP A 23 1.48 -15.70 -18.00
CA ASP A 23 1.69 -14.33 -17.53
C ASP A 23 1.60 -14.26 -15.99
N ARG A 24 2.70 -13.85 -15.37
CA ARG A 24 2.85 -13.73 -13.91
C ARG A 24 2.25 -12.45 -13.32
N GLY A 25 1.73 -11.54 -14.14
CA GLY A 25 1.12 -10.29 -13.68
C GLY A 25 -0.17 -10.49 -12.87
N ALA A 26 -0.91 -9.41 -12.60
CA ALA A 26 -2.19 -9.50 -11.93
C ALA A 26 -3.33 -9.89 -12.88
N LEU A 27 -4.40 -10.49 -12.31
CA LEU A 27 -5.62 -10.76 -13.06
C LEU A 27 -6.43 -9.48 -13.27
N ILE A 28 -6.52 -8.65 -12.23
CA ILE A 28 -7.18 -7.35 -12.27
C ILE A 28 -6.18 -6.28 -11.80
N TYR A 29 -6.03 -5.24 -12.59
CA TYR A 29 -5.34 -4.01 -12.23
C TYR A 29 -6.38 -2.91 -11.95
N MET A 30 -6.37 -2.42 -10.72
CA MET A 30 -7.09 -1.21 -10.31
C MET A 30 -6.03 -0.12 -10.20
N GLU A 31 -5.72 0.48 -11.35
CA GLU A 31 -4.51 1.29 -11.53
C GLU A 31 -4.85 2.64 -12.16
N GLY A 32 -4.37 3.69 -11.53
CA GLY A 32 -4.40 5.05 -12.05
C GLY A 32 -3.26 5.34 -13.02
N VAL A 33 -2.86 6.60 -13.06
CA VAL A 33 -1.67 7.07 -13.78
C VAL A 33 -0.81 7.83 -12.79
N ASP A 34 0.46 7.50 -12.71
CA ASP A 34 1.45 8.23 -11.91
C ASP A 34 1.84 9.54 -12.60
N ASP A 35 0.93 10.51 -12.52
CA ASP A 35 1.16 11.90 -12.96
C ASP A 35 1.24 12.88 -11.77
N LEU A 36 1.68 12.35 -10.61
CA LEU A 36 1.88 13.15 -9.41
C LEU A 36 2.82 14.33 -9.69
N ASN A 37 2.33 15.54 -9.45
CA ASN A 37 3.08 16.77 -9.64
C ASN A 37 3.14 17.58 -8.33
N VAL A 38 4.30 17.62 -7.70
CA VAL A 38 4.55 18.44 -6.51
C VAL A 38 4.57 19.91 -6.92
N GLN A 39 3.78 20.74 -6.24
CA GLN A 39 3.65 22.17 -6.50
C GLN A 39 4.60 22.97 -5.58
N ASP A 40 4.46 22.79 -4.28
CA ASP A 40 5.24 23.49 -3.28
C ASP A 40 5.82 22.52 -2.26
N THR A 41 6.96 22.89 -1.69
CA THR A 41 7.64 22.16 -0.63
C THR A 41 7.86 23.08 0.56
N LEU A 42 7.18 22.78 1.66
CA LEU A 42 7.30 23.51 2.92
C LEU A 42 8.13 22.70 3.92
N LYS A 43 9.18 23.29 4.46
CA LYS A 43 9.98 22.64 5.50
C LYS A 43 9.15 22.44 6.76
N VAL A 44 9.20 21.27 7.38
CA VAL A 44 8.71 21.04 8.74
C VAL A 44 9.69 21.71 9.71
N LEU A 45 9.17 22.64 10.55
CA LEU A 45 9.97 23.43 11.49
C LEU A 45 10.11 22.75 12.85
N SER A 46 9.16 21.90 13.22
CA SER A 46 9.22 21.13 14.46
C SER A 46 10.49 20.29 14.49
N HIS A 47 11.34 20.47 15.51
CA HIS A 47 12.55 19.66 15.66
C HIS A 47 12.22 18.16 15.83
N TYR A 48 11.12 17.88 16.53
CA TYR A 48 10.61 16.53 16.76
C TYR A 48 9.08 16.51 16.68
N VAL A 49 8.54 15.62 15.86
CA VAL A 49 7.11 15.31 15.78
C VAL A 49 6.93 13.84 16.18
N PRO A 50 6.26 13.55 17.30
CA PRO A 50 6.14 12.16 17.78
C PRO A 50 5.25 11.31 16.88
N VAL A 51 5.43 9.98 16.96
CA VAL A 51 4.50 9.03 16.36
C VAL A 51 3.07 9.28 16.87
N ASN A 52 2.08 9.08 16.02
CA ASN A 52 0.66 9.39 16.24
C ASN A 52 0.32 10.90 16.32
N ALA A 53 1.27 11.80 16.10
CA ALA A 53 0.94 13.19 15.95
C ALA A 53 0.14 13.44 14.66
N ARG A 54 -0.76 14.43 14.74
CA ARG A 54 -1.50 14.94 13.58
C ARG A 54 -1.13 16.38 13.27
N THR A 55 -0.54 17.10 14.22
CA THR A 55 -0.19 18.52 14.05
C THR A 55 1.30 18.67 13.93
N LEU A 56 1.72 19.45 12.97
CA LEU A 56 3.11 19.82 12.73
C LEU A 56 3.22 21.31 12.39
N GLU A 57 4.36 21.90 12.70
CA GLU A 57 4.66 23.27 12.33
C GLU A 57 5.45 23.29 11.02
N VAL A 58 5.01 24.10 10.06
CA VAL A 58 5.63 24.21 8.73
C VAL A 58 6.10 25.63 8.45
N ALA A 59 7.08 25.76 7.56
CA ALA A 59 7.52 27.06 7.10
C ALA A 59 6.38 27.81 6.39
N SER A 60 6.34 29.12 6.55
CA SER A 60 5.43 29.96 5.78
C SER A 60 5.83 30.01 4.30
N GLY A 61 4.88 30.22 3.42
CA GLY A 61 5.14 30.32 1.97
C GLY A 61 3.94 30.01 1.10
N VAL A 62 3.03 29.16 1.60
CA VAL A 62 1.82 28.76 0.88
C VAL A 62 0.61 28.92 1.81
N SER A 63 -0.50 29.41 1.28
CA SER A 63 -1.75 29.52 2.04
C SER A 63 -2.48 28.20 2.02
N LEU A 64 -2.28 27.40 3.07
CA LEU A 64 -3.02 26.15 3.26
C LEU A 64 -4.37 26.43 3.94
N LYS A 65 -5.36 25.61 3.62
CA LYS A 65 -6.70 25.65 4.22
C LYS A 65 -7.23 24.25 4.47
N LYS A 66 -8.23 24.14 5.32
CA LYS A 66 -8.98 22.90 5.54
C LYS A 66 -9.47 22.32 4.21
N GLY A 67 -9.23 21.03 4.02
CA GLY A 67 -9.59 20.28 2.82
C GLY A 67 -8.48 20.16 1.78
N ASP A 68 -7.39 20.93 1.90
CA ASP A 68 -6.26 20.81 0.99
C ASP A 68 -5.59 19.45 1.15
N ARG A 69 -5.18 18.88 0.03
CA ARG A 69 -4.43 17.64 -0.02
C ARG A 69 -2.94 17.94 0.07
N VAL A 70 -2.28 17.22 0.95
CA VAL A 70 -0.85 17.40 1.21
C VAL A 70 -0.16 16.05 1.40
N MET A 71 1.13 16.00 1.14
CA MET A 71 1.97 14.88 1.52
C MET A 71 2.99 15.33 2.56
N VAL A 72 3.16 14.55 3.63
CA VAL A 72 4.28 14.71 4.54
C VAL A 72 5.36 13.75 4.11
N ALA A 73 6.52 14.25 3.72
CA ALA A 73 7.66 13.46 3.28
C ALA A 73 8.74 13.42 4.39
N ARG A 74 9.18 12.22 4.71
CA ARG A 74 10.27 11.92 5.63
C ARG A 74 11.37 11.19 4.87
N PRO A 75 12.56 11.77 4.71
CA PRO A 75 13.66 11.09 4.03
C PRO A 75 14.24 9.98 4.92
N SER A 76 14.74 8.93 4.29
CA SER A 76 15.58 7.91 4.91
C SER A 76 17.05 8.28 4.75
N GLY A 77 17.54 9.18 5.62
CA GLY A 77 18.92 9.65 5.61
C GLY A 77 19.91 8.62 6.15
N LYS A 78 21.18 8.82 5.84
CA LYS A 78 22.29 7.92 6.21
C LYS A 78 22.37 7.69 7.72
N GLU A 79 22.22 8.74 8.52
CA GLU A 79 22.29 8.66 9.99
C GLU A 79 21.12 7.84 10.55
N TRP A 80 19.91 7.96 9.97
CA TRP A 80 18.78 7.16 10.37
C TRP A 80 18.99 5.69 10.02
N ILE A 81 19.44 5.37 8.82
CA ILE A 81 19.73 4.00 8.36
C ILE A 81 20.77 3.35 9.27
N ALA A 82 21.88 4.07 9.55
CA ALA A 82 22.94 3.60 10.43
C ALA A 82 22.46 3.38 11.87
N SER A 83 21.60 4.26 12.40
CA SER A 83 21.04 4.11 13.76
C SER A 83 20.18 2.86 13.92
N LEU A 84 19.62 2.34 12.83
CA LEU A 84 18.86 1.08 12.80
C LEU A 84 19.74 -0.15 12.53
N GLY A 85 21.03 0.04 12.20
CA GLY A 85 21.89 -1.04 11.73
C GLY A 85 21.46 -1.63 10.38
N CYS A 86 20.76 -0.83 9.56
CA CYS A 86 20.25 -1.24 8.26
C CYS A 86 21.14 -0.84 7.08
N ASP A 87 22.29 -0.24 7.34
CA ASP A 87 23.33 0.05 6.36
C ASP A 87 24.07 -1.21 5.88
N ILE A 88 24.10 -2.25 6.73
CA ILE A 88 24.66 -3.57 6.40
C ILE A 88 23.76 -4.65 7.02
N PHE A 89 23.08 -5.43 6.21
CA PHE A 89 22.36 -6.63 6.67
C PHE A 89 22.50 -7.78 5.66
N GLY A 90 22.21 -8.99 6.11
CA GLY A 90 22.54 -10.20 5.38
C GLY A 90 24.01 -10.62 5.62
N GLY A 91 24.45 -11.67 5.00
CA GLY A 91 25.78 -12.24 5.18
C GLY A 91 26.51 -12.53 3.87
N GLY A 92 27.84 -12.49 3.91
CA GLY A 92 28.68 -12.86 2.77
C GLY A 92 28.53 -11.93 1.57
N ILE A 93 28.44 -12.53 0.37
CA ILE A 93 28.37 -11.80 -0.92
C ILE A 93 27.04 -11.02 -1.09
N SER A 94 26.04 -11.31 -0.26
CA SER A 94 24.69 -10.73 -0.32
C SER A 94 24.48 -9.64 0.73
N ALA A 95 25.53 -9.03 1.26
CA ALA A 95 25.41 -7.92 2.19
C ALA A 95 24.66 -6.77 1.49
N LEU A 96 23.36 -6.71 1.73
CA LEU A 96 22.47 -5.69 1.24
C LEU A 96 22.25 -4.70 2.37
N GLY A 97 22.63 -3.46 2.17
CA GLY A 97 22.28 -2.37 3.07
C GLY A 97 21.24 -1.47 2.41
N TRP A 98 20.46 -0.78 3.20
CA TRP A 98 19.65 0.33 2.71
C TRP A 98 20.56 1.51 2.34
N LYS A 99 20.19 2.21 1.28
CA LYS A 99 20.82 3.46 0.87
C LYS A 99 19.88 4.63 1.15
N GLU A 100 20.44 5.82 1.20
CA GLU A 100 19.64 7.04 1.32
C GLU A 100 18.58 7.10 0.22
N GLY A 101 17.35 7.38 0.62
CA GLY A 101 16.20 7.43 -0.26
C GLY A 101 15.45 6.10 -0.45
N ASP A 102 16.05 4.94 -0.16
CA ASP A 102 15.40 3.63 -0.40
C ASP A 102 14.11 3.44 0.40
N MET A 103 14.06 4.03 1.60
CA MET A 103 12.98 3.85 2.58
C MET A 103 12.32 5.19 2.95
N ASP A 104 12.27 6.11 2.02
CA ASP A 104 11.53 7.36 2.19
C ASP A 104 10.07 7.07 2.45
N LEU A 105 9.50 7.81 3.39
CA LEU A 105 8.08 7.70 3.74
C LEU A 105 7.34 8.95 3.27
N THR A 106 6.20 8.73 2.64
CA THR A 106 5.29 9.79 2.24
C THR A 106 3.88 9.48 2.72
N TRP A 107 3.35 10.32 3.60
CA TRP A 107 1.99 10.23 4.08
C TRP A 107 1.11 11.19 3.29
N ASP A 108 0.16 10.64 2.53
CA ASP A 108 -0.91 11.39 1.87
C ASP A 108 -2.01 11.70 2.88
N ARG A 109 -2.28 12.98 3.09
CA ARG A 109 -3.19 13.47 4.13
C ARG A 109 -4.06 14.61 3.61
N THR A 110 -5.14 14.84 4.33
CA THR A 110 -5.98 16.02 4.12
C THR A 110 -5.80 16.97 5.31
N VAL A 111 -5.66 18.24 5.04
CA VAL A 111 -5.59 19.28 6.08
C VAL A 111 -6.95 19.39 6.76
N SER A 112 -7.01 19.13 8.06
CA SER A 112 -8.22 19.26 8.86
C SER A 112 -8.36 20.66 9.50
N GLU A 113 -7.23 21.30 9.82
CA GLU A 113 -7.19 22.64 10.44
C GLU A 113 -5.84 23.29 10.14
N VAL A 114 -5.85 24.63 10.05
CA VAL A 114 -4.65 25.47 9.96
C VAL A 114 -4.77 26.60 10.99
N ASN A 115 -3.74 26.78 11.81
CA ASN A 115 -3.64 27.85 12.78
C ASN A 115 -2.21 28.46 12.74
N GLY A 116 -2.08 29.56 12.02
CA GLY A 116 -0.77 30.15 11.71
C GLY A 116 0.09 29.18 10.93
N ASN A 117 1.24 28.79 11.45
CA ASN A 117 2.15 27.82 10.87
C ASN A 117 1.84 26.36 11.29
N GLN A 118 0.86 26.17 12.15
CA GLN A 118 0.45 24.82 12.57
C GLN A 118 -0.58 24.25 11.61
N VAL A 119 -0.27 23.07 11.07
CA VAL A 119 -1.12 22.30 10.16
C VAL A 119 -1.53 21.01 10.85
N THR A 120 -2.83 20.77 10.97
CA THR A 120 -3.40 19.54 11.53
C THR A 120 -3.93 18.67 10.39
N LEU A 121 -3.57 17.39 10.41
CA LEU A 121 -3.88 16.39 9.40
C LEU A 121 -5.09 15.56 9.81
N ASP A 122 -5.80 14.98 8.84
CA ASP A 122 -6.95 14.07 9.03
C ASP A 122 -6.57 12.74 9.68
N ALA A 123 -5.34 12.25 9.45
CA ALA A 123 -4.84 11.01 10.04
C ALA A 123 -3.41 11.20 10.58
N PRO A 124 -3.01 10.39 11.60
CA PRO A 124 -1.72 10.55 12.23
C PRO A 124 -0.54 10.11 11.35
N LEU A 125 0.65 10.58 11.72
CA LEU A 125 1.92 10.05 11.23
C LEU A 125 2.26 8.76 12.00
N THR A 126 2.71 7.74 11.31
CA THR A 126 2.99 6.40 11.88
C THR A 126 4.43 6.24 12.32
N VAL A 127 5.30 7.19 11.97
CA VAL A 127 6.71 7.25 12.39
C VAL A 127 7.00 8.68 12.82
N ALA A 128 7.86 8.85 13.81
CA ALA A 128 8.30 10.17 14.26
C ALA A 128 9.10 10.89 13.17
N LEU A 129 8.94 12.22 13.13
CA LEU A 129 9.84 13.09 12.38
C LEU A 129 10.87 13.63 13.37
N ASP A 130 12.14 13.39 13.13
CA ASP A 130 13.24 13.85 13.96
C ASP A 130 14.28 14.56 13.08
N ALA A 131 14.47 15.86 13.32
CA ALA A 131 15.38 16.67 12.56
C ALA A 131 16.85 16.23 12.64
N ASN A 132 17.21 15.42 13.64
CA ASN A 132 18.54 14.83 13.74
C ASN A 132 18.81 13.79 12.64
N TYR A 133 17.76 13.20 12.07
CA TYR A 133 17.85 12.17 11.05
C TYR A 133 17.43 12.65 9.65
N GLY A 134 17.20 13.92 9.49
CA GLY A 134 16.85 14.52 8.20
C GLY A 134 15.71 15.53 8.30
N THR A 135 15.66 16.42 7.32
CA THR A 135 14.60 17.45 7.26
C THR A 135 13.38 16.88 6.56
N SER A 136 12.26 16.81 7.28
CA SER A 136 10.97 16.45 6.71
C SER A 136 10.29 17.65 6.05
N SER A 137 9.41 17.39 5.12
CA SER A 137 8.70 18.42 4.35
C SER A 137 7.21 18.12 4.25
N LEU A 138 6.40 19.15 4.12
CA LEU A 138 5.03 19.10 3.71
C LEU A 138 4.93 19.59 2.27
N LEU A 139 4.35 18.77 1.40
CA LEU A 139 4.26 18.99 -0.04
C LEU A 139 2.81 19.30 -0.40
N THR A 140 2.57 20.34 -1.20
CA THR A 140 1.33 20.48 -1.95
C THR A 140 1.48 19.81 -3.30
N TYR A 141 0.43 19.22 -3.84
CA TYR A 141 0.53 18.47 -5.06
C TYR A 141 -0.77 18.46 -5.88
N GLN A 142 -0.66 18.10 -7.14
CA GLN A 142 -1.74 17.73 -8.03
C GLN A 142 -1.52 16.30 -8.53
N TRP A 143 -2.60 15.51 -8.57
CA TRP A 143 -2.56 14.13 -9.07
C TRP A 143 -3.86 13.81 -9.80
N ASN A 144 -3.93 14.15 -11.07
CA ASN A 144 -5.15 14.04 -11.87
C ASN A 144 -5.41 12.60 -12.36
N GLY A 145 -4.33 11.83 -12.56
CA GLY A 145 -4.39 10.45 -13.01
C GLY A 145 -4.77 9.44 -11.95
N ARG A 146 -4.80 9.83 -10.67
CA ARG A 146 -5.19 8.96 -9.57
C ARG A 146 -6.67 8.59 -9.67
N ILE A 147 -6.97 7.29 -9.74
CA ILE A 147 -8.35 6.82 -9.74
C ILE A 147 -8.92 6.76 -8.31
N HIS A 148 -10.25 6.87 -8.20
CA HIS A 148 -10.94 6.81 -6.92
C HIS A 148 -12.33 6.20 -7.05
N ASP A 149 -12.88 5.74 -5.92
CA ASP A 149 -14.23 5.19 -5.83
C ASP A 149 -14.45 3.98 -6.76
N CYS A 150 -13.43 3.12 -6.90
CA CYS A 150 -13.49 1.90 -7.71
C CYS A 150 -13.61 0.65 -6.82
N GLY A 151 -14.26 -0.38 -7.34
CA GLY A 151 -14.47 -1.60 -6.56
C GLY A 151 -14.53 -2.89 -7.36
N VAL A 152 -14.19 -4.02 -6.71
CA VAL A 152 -14.36 -5.39 -7.22
C VAL A 152 -15.16 -6.18 -6.21
N GLU A 153 -16.27 -6.81 -6.65
CA GLU A 153 -17.23 -7.44 -5.74
C GLU A 153 -17.87 -8.72 -6.26
N ASN A 154 -18.23 -9.61 -5.33
CA ASN A 154 -19.11 -10.76 -5.56
C ASN A 154 -18.65 -11.69 -6.69
N MET A 155 -17.40 -12.15 -6.66
CA MET A 155 -16.90 -13.07 -7.68
C MET A 155 -15.79 -13.99 -7.15
N THR A 156 -15.46 -14.99 -7.91
CA THR A 156 -14.28 -15.82 -7.71
C THR A 156 -13.24 -15.54 -8.79
N LEU A 157 -12.02 -15.29 -8.37
CA LEU A 157 -10.85 -15.12 -9.22
C LEU A 157 -9.98 -16.36 -9.12
N ILE A 158 -9.60 -16.94 -10.26
CA ILE A 158 -8.80 -18.16 -10.31
C ILE A 158 -7.61 -17.96 -11.24
N SER A 159 -6.42 -18.34 -10.77
CA SER A 159 -5.26 -18.53 -11.64
C SER A 159 -5.21 -19.97 -12.11
N ASP A 160 -5.25 -20.22 -13.42
CA ASP A 160 -4.99 -21.52 -14.00
C ASP A 160 -3.47 -21.79 -13.98
N TYR A 161 -3.09 -23.05 -13.74
CA TYR A 161 -1.70 -23.46 -13.63
C TYR A 161 -1.49 -24.85 -14.22
N ASP A 162 -0.25 -25.24 -14.50
CA ASP A 162 0.06 -26.59 -14.97
C ASP A 162 -0.02 -27.61 -13.83
N LYS A 163 -1.11 -28.35 -13.79
CA LYS A 163 -1.41 -29.34 -12.73
C LYS A 163 -0.40 -30.49 -12.64
N ARG A 164 0.50 -30.63 -13.62
CA ARG A 164 1.60 -31.59 -13.55
C ARG A 164 2.67 -31.17 -12.55
N TYR A 165 2.70 -29.86 -12.21
CA TYR A 165 3.66 -29.25 -11.28
C TYR A 165 2.91 -28.62 -10.12
N SER A 166 2.94 -29.27 -8.95
CA SER A 166 2.24 -28.79 -7.75
C SER A 166 2.73 -27.44 -7.23
N LYS A 167 3.86 -26.97 -7.72
CA LYS A 167 4.52 -25.70 -7.37
C LYS A 167 4.81 -24.88 -8.62
N ASP A 168 3.96 -24.98 -9.61
CA ASP A 168 4.06 -24.16 -10.81
C ASP A 168 4.10 -22.68 -10.44
N GLU A 169 4.88 -21.90 -11.13
CA GLU A 169 4.97 -20.45 -10.98
C GLU A 169 4.81 -19.70 -12.31
N ASP A 170 4.68 -20.46 -13.42
CA ASP A 170 4.43 -19.89 -14.74
C ASP A 170 2.93 -19.69 -14.96
N HIS A 171 2.31 -18.95 -14.03
CA HIS A 171 0.90 -18.56 -14.06
C HIS A 171 0.69 -17.22 -13.34
N CYS A 172 -0.55 -16.77 -13.18
CA CYS A 172 -0.88 -15.50 -12.56
C CYS A 172 -0.48 -15.46 -11.06
N TRP A 173 0.30 -14.44 -10.69
CA TRP A 173 0.80 -14.29 -9.32
C TRP A 173 -0.15 -13.52 -8.43
N THR A 174 -0.89 -12.56 -8.97
CA THR A 174 -1.68 -11.62 -8.18
C THR A 174 -3.14 -11.62 -8.63
N GLY A 175 -4.07 -11.73 -7.69
CA GLY A 175 -5.49 -11.61 -7.99
C GLY A 175 -5.85 -10.18 -8.37
N ILE A 176 -5.63 -9.23 -7.47
CA ILE A 176 -5.91 -7.81 -7.67
C ILE A 176 -4.71 -6.99 -7.21
N SER A 177 -4.17 -6.13 -8.08
CA SER A 177 -3.18 -5.11 -7.76
C SER A 177 -3.86 -3.74 -7.76
N ILE A 178 -3.62 -2.94 -6.69
CA ILE A 178 -4.21 -1.61 -6.51
C ILE A 178 -3.09 -0.59 -6.43
N GLU A 179 -3.01 0.32 -7.39
CA GLU A 179 -1.94 1.30 -7.53
C GLU A 179 -2.49 2.64 -8.02
N ASP A 180 -1.90 3.75 -7.60
CA ASP A 180 -2.36 5.11 -7.96
C ASP A 180 -3.87 5.27 -7.76
N ALA A 181 -4.36 4.77 -6.61
CA ALA A 181 -5.78 4.63 -6.33
C ALA A 181 -6.12 5.09 -4.91
N GLU A 182 -7.30 5.65 -4.76
CA GLU A 182 -7.81 6.12 -3.47
C GLU A 182 -9.27 5.74 -3.27
N ASN A 183 -9.67 5.49 -2.01
CA ASN A 183 -11.05 5.20 -1.64
C ASN A 183 -11.66 4.05 -2.47
N CYS A 184 -10.89 2.98 -2.65
CA CYS A 184 -11.30 1.81 -3.43
C CYS A 184 -11.53 0.59 -2.53
N TRP A 185 -12.22 -0.43 -3.07
CA TRP A 185 -12.56 -1.59 -2.27
C TRP A 185 -12.53 -2.91 -3.04
N VAL A 186 -12.31 -3.99 -2.28
CA VAL A 186 -12.49 -5.38 -2.72
C VAL A 186 -13.35 -6.07 -1.67
N ARG A 187 -14.50 -6.62 -2.06
CA ARG A 187 -15.38 -7.29 -1.10
C ARG A 187 -16.08 -8.51 -1.65
N LEU A 188 -16.28 -9.52 -0.78
CA LEU A 188 -16.96 -10.77 -1.13
C LEU A 188 -16.29 -11.44 -2.35
N VAL A 189 -14.96 -11.49 -2.38
CA VAL A 189 -14.18 -12.10 -3.47
C VAL A 189 -13.45 -13.34 -2.95
N ASN A 190 -13.59 -14.44 -3.68
CA ASN A 190 -12.79 -15.64 -3.45
C ASN A 190 -11.60 -15.67 -4.42
N PHE A 191 -10.43 -16.04 -3.91
CA PHE A 191 -9.19 -16.15 -4.67
C PHE A 191 -8.67 -17.58 -4.61
N LYS A 192 -8.23 -18.14 -5.75
CA LYS A 192 -7.64 -19.47 -5.82
C LYS A 192 -6.39 -19.50 -6.68
N HIS A 193 -5.39 -20.23 -6.20
CA HIS A 193 -4.17 -20.64 -6.89
C HIS A 193 -3.19 -19.50 -7.18
N PHE A 194 -3.36 -18.29 -6.68
CA PHE A 194 -2.39 -17.19 -6.91
C PHE A 194 -1.06 -17.50 -6.22
N ALA A 195 0.05 -17.30 -6.94
CA ALA A 195 1.39 -17.62 -6.44
C ALA A 195 1.92 -16.59 -5.42
N GLY A 196 1.53 -15.33 -5.59
CA GLY A 196 1.96 -14.19 -4.79
C GLY A 196 0.88 -13.69 -3.84
N SER A 197 -0.02 -12.83 -4.33
CA SER A 197 -1.02 -12.17 -3.51
C SER A 197 -2.43 -12.35 -4.03
N ALA A 198 -3.40 -12.53 -3.14
CA ALA A 198 -4.82 -12.36 -3.48
C ALA A 198 -5.12 -10.88 -3.78
N VAL A 199 -4.73 -10.00 -2.86
CA VAL A 199 -4.80 -8.54 -3.02
C VAL A 199 -3.49 -7.93 -2.58
N ILE A 200 -2.91 -7.08 -3.42
CA ILE A 200 -1.79 -6.22 -3.06
C ILE A 200 -2.18 -4.75 -3.26
N VAL A 201 -1.98 -3.96 -2.21
CA VAL A 201 -2.08 -2.51 -2.26
C VAL A 201 -0.68 -1.94 -2.38
N GLN A 202 -0.36 -1.32 -3.50
CA GLN A 202 0.95 -0.73 -3.77
C GLN A 202 1.17 0.56 -2.95
N ARG A 203 2.40 1.10 -2.96
CA ARG A 203 2.80 2.26 -2.13
C ARG A 203 1.91 3.49 -2.32
N THR A 204 1.37 3.67 -3.51
CA THR A 204 0.53 4.80 -3.91
C THR A 204 -0.97 4.59 -3.63
N GLY A 205 -1.34 3.39 -3.16
CA GLY A 205 -2.71 3.10 -2.73
C GLY A 205 -3.01 3.72 -1.36
N SER A 206 -4.17 4.36 -1.23
CA SER A 206 -4.63 4.99 0.01
C SER A 206 -6.12 4.81 0.23
N LYS A 207 -6.54 4.66 1.49
CA LYS A 207 -7.97 4.47 1.87
C LYS A 207 -8.61 3.28 1.16
N ILE A 208 -7.93 2.14 1.20
CA ILE A 208 -8.40 0.91 0.56
C ILE A 208 -9.04 0.00 1.60
N THR A 209 -10.22 -0.53 1.27
CA THR A 209 -10.91 -1.52 2.11
C THR A 209 -10.99 -2.86 1.40
N VAL A 210 -10.50 -3.91 2.05
CA VAL A 210 -10.63 -5.31 1.59
C VAL A 210 -11.42 -6.06 2.66
N GLU A 211 -12.61 -6.55 2.31
CA GLU A 211 -13.50 -7.16 3.29
C GLU A 211 -14.21 -8.42 2.80
N ASP A 212 -14.45 -9.33 3.74
CA ASP A 212 -15.19 -10.58 3.48
C ASP A 212 -14.61 -11.40 2.32
N CYS A 213 -13.27 -11.38 2.19
CA CYS A 213 -12.52 -12.05 1.13
C CYS A 213 -11.89 -13.35 1.62
N ILE A 214 -11.78 -14.34 0.75
CA ILE A 214 -11.23 -15.65 1.07
C ILE A 214 -10.17 -16.01 0.04
N SER A 215 -8.96 -16.41 0.49
CA SER A 215 -7.90 -16.92 -0.37
C SER A 215 -7.49 -18.34 0.02
N LYS A 216 -7.50 -19.25 -0.96
CA LYS A 216 -7.23 -20.66 -0.75
C LYS A 216 -6.35 -21.26 -1.84
N GLU A 217 -5.69 -22.35 -1.48
CA GLU A 217 -4.98 -23.23 -2.41
C GLU A 217 -3.92 -22.47 -3.24
N PRO A 218 -3.01 -21.67 -2.63
CA PRO A 218 -1.99 -20.97 -3.39
C PRO A 218 -1.01 -21.95 -4.04
N VAL A 219 -0.58 -21.68 -5.27
CA VAL A 219 0.30 -22.54 -6.04
C VAL A 219 1.62 -21.83 -6.32
N SER A 220 2.68 -22.22 -5.64
CA SER A 220 4.06 -21.73 -5.83
C SER A 220 5.03 -22.50 -4.95
N GLU A 221 6.31 -22.24 -5.07
CA GLU A 221 7.30 -22.53 -4.04
C GLU A 221 7.00 -21.75 -2.75
N ILE A 222 7.62 -22.16 -1.65
CA ILE A 222 7.51 -21.49 -0.36
C ILE A 222 8.77 -20.65 -0.14
N GLY A 223 8.64 -19.33 -0.06
CA GLY A 223 9.75 -18.41 0.20
C GLY A 223 9.72 -17.13 -0.64
N GLY A 224 10.54 -16.18 -0.25
CA GLY A 224 10.64 -14.87 -0.90
C GLY A 224 9.32 -14.10 -0.85
N MET A 225 8.94 -13.53 -1.99
CA MET A 225 7.71 -12.74 -2.13
C MET A 225 6.47 -13.57 -2.51
N ARG A 226 6.58 -14.89 -2.44
CA ARG A 226 5.48 -15.78 -2.73
C ARG A 226 4.54 -15.84 -1.54
N ARG A 227 3.26 -16.04 -1.82
CA ARG A 227 2.22 -16.27 -0.80
C ARG A 227 2.16 -15.19 0.28
N CYS A 228 2.36 -13.92 -0.13
CA CYS A 228 2.01 -12.76 0.68
C CYS A 228 0.56 -12.39 0.37
N THR A 229 -0.40 -13.04 1.04
CA THR A 229 -1.77 -13.17 0.54
C THR A 229 -2.54 -11.85 0.51
N PHE A 230 -2.79 -11.24 1.66
CA PHE A 230 -3.41 -9.92 1.78
C PHE A 230 -2.33 -8.92 2.20
N HIS A 231 -1.83 -8.18 1.23
CA HIS A 231 -0.60 -7.42 1.39
C HIS A 231 -0.83 -5.93 1.13
N THR A 232 -0.28 -5.08 2.00
CA THR A 232 -0.25 -3.63 1.79
C THR A 232 1.15 -3.06 1.91
N LEU A 233 1.52 -2.26 0.95
CA LEU A 233 2.65 -1.33 0.96
C LEU A 233 2.14 0.11 1.09
N GLY A 234 0.83 0.30 1.02
CA GLY A 234 0.14 1.57 0.99
C GLY A 234 -0.16 2.13 2.38
N GLN A 235 -1.19 2.94 2.43
CA GLN A 235 -1.59 3.65 3.64
C GLN A 235 -3.10 3.71 3.80
N GLN A 236 -3.56 3.81 5.06
CA GLN A 236 -4.98 3.82 5.39
C GLN A 236 -5.73 2.62 4.79
N THR A 237 -5.08 1.46 4.78
CA THR A 237 -5.65 0.22 4.28
C THR A 237 -6.29 -0.56 5.43
N LEU A 238 -7.52 -1.01 5.21
CA LEU A 238 -8.24 -1.88 6.12
C LEU A 238 -8.49 -3.24 5.46
N PHE A 239 -7.98 -4.31 6.07
CA PHE A 239 -8.41 -5.67 5.80
C PHE A 239 -9.30 -6.11 6.94
N GLN A 240 -10.53 -6.55 6.63
CA GLN A 240 -11.44 -7.00 7.68
C GLN A 240 -12.22 -8.25 7.27
N ARG A 241 -12.40 -9.16 8.23
CA ARG A 241 -13.09 -10.43 8.04
C ARG A 241 -12.61 -11.21 6.81
N CYS A 242 -11.30 -11.16 6.58
CA CYS A 242 -10.64 -11.92 5.52
C CYS A 242 -10.11 -13.25 6.07
N TYR A 243 -10.13 -14.26 5.23
CA TYR A 243 -9.58 -15.58 5.54
C TYR A 243 -8.51 -15.95 4.50
N SER A 244 -7.39 -16.47 4.97
CA SER A 244 -6.32 -17.01 4.11
C SER A 244 -5.87 -18.36 4.60
N GLU A 245 -5.39 -19.22 3.72
CA GLU A 245 -4.76 -20.48 4.09
C GLU A 245 -3.48 -20.72 3.29
N GLN A 246 -2.52 -21.39 3.92
CA GLN A 246 -1.25 -21.80 3.33
C GLN A 246 -0.38 -20.63 2.81
N GLY A 247 -0.58 -19.42 3.30
CA GLY A 247 0.32 -18.30 3.04
C GLY A 247 1.64 -18.44 3.80
N ILE A 248 2.67 -17.72 3.36
CA ILE A 248 3.88 -17.48 4.16
C ILE A 248 3.63 -16.27 5.06
N HIS A 249 2.98 -15.27 4.49
CA HIS A 249 2.51 -14.07 5.15
C HIS A 249 1.05 -13.85 4.74
N ASP A 250 0.12 -14.47 5.48
CA ASP A 250 -1.30 -14.40 5.13
C ASP A 250 -1.83 -12.97 5.18
N PHE A 251 -1.35 -12.19 6.16
CA PHE A 251 -1.66 -10.77 6.31
C PHE A 251 -0.36 -10.00 6.51
N ALA A 252 -0.02 -9.11 5.60
CA ALA A 252 1.26 -8.43 5.61
C ALA A 252 1.15 -6.92 5.35
N ALA A 253 1.85 -6.13 6.18
CA ALA A 253 2.23 -4.76 5.88
C ALA A 253 3.75 -4.72 5.78
N GLY A 254 4.30 -4.26 4.67
CA GLY A 254 5.72 -4.42 4.43
C GLY A 254 6.42 -3.21 3.85
N TYR A 255 7.75 -3.29 3.84
CA TYR A 255 8.66 -2.36 3.16
C TYR A 255 8.43 -0.89 3.53
N CYS A 256 8.36 -0.59 4.81
CA CYS A 256 8.10 0.76 5.32
C CYS A 256 6.79 1.35 4.77
N ALA A 257 5.70 0.57 4.79
CA ALA A 257 4.37 1.08 4.45
C ALA A 257 4.02 2.29 5.32
N ALA A 258 3.59 3.38 4.69
CA ALA A 258 3.34 4.63 5.38
C ALA A 258 2.19 4.53 6.42
N GLY A 259 1.18 3.71 6.19
CA GLY A 259 0.06 3.52 7.11
C GLY A 259 -0.72 4.81 7.48
N PRO A 260 -1.57 4.74 8.52
CA PRO A 260 -1.90 3.55 9.31
C PRO A 260 -2.58 2.46 8.48
N ASN A 261 -2.32 1.21 8.78
CA ASN A 261 -2.99 0.07 8.17
C ASN A 261 -3.53 -0.84 9.27
N ALA A 262 -4.61 -1.56 9.02
CA ALA A 262 -5.24 -2.42 10.00
C ALA A 262 -5.72 -3.75 9.42
N PHE A 263 -5.56 -4.81 10.22
CA PHE A 263 -6.15 -6.13 9.98
C PHE A 263 -7.10 -6.41 11.14
N VAL A 264 -8.39 -6.59 10.84
CA VAL A 264 -9.44 -6.69 11.86
C VAL A 264 -10.28 -7.94 11.62
N GLN A 265 -10.42 -8.80 12.63
CA GLN A 265 -11.19 -10.05 12.53
C GLN A 265 -10.77 -10.91 11.32
N CYS A 266 -9.48 -10.92 11.01
CA CYS A 266 -8.90 -11.77 9.98
C CYS A 266 -8.44 -13.10 10.60
N ASP A 267 -8.48 -14.19 9.83
CA ASP A 267 -8.15 -15.54 10.28
C ASP A 267 -7.31 -16.29 9.22
N SER A 268 -6.41 -17.20 9.67
CA SER A 268 -5.50 -17.98 8.81
C SER A 268 -5.16 -19.36 9.37
#